data_fcf60a394ebf85ed0c5eb547ba22b4f5
#
_entry.id   fcf60a394ebf85ed0c5eb547ba22b4f5
#
_cell.length_a   1.000
_cell.length_b   1.000
_cell.length_c   1.000
_cell.angle_alpha   90.00
_cell.angle_beta   90.00
_cell.angle_gamma   90.00
#
_symmetry.space_group_name_H-M   'P 1'
#
loop_
_entity.id
_entity.type
_entity.pdbx_description
1 polymer ?
#
loop_
_entity_poly.entity_id
_entity_poly.type
_entity_poly.pdbx_seq_one_letter_code
_entity_poly.pdbx_strand_id
1 'polypeptide(L)'
;MFPMSKKELKTNAMRLLDKLQIPYEYQTYECDLFESGISTADSIGLPHDQVYKTLVTTGKSKEHYVFVIPIEAELDLKKAAKTVGEKSIEMLPVKEITKVTGYVRGGCTAIGMKKAFPTILSVSAKEQDSIYVSGGKLGMQIRIKPDDLCKAAHAAYGEVTVQ
;
A
#
# COMPACT_ATOMS: atom_id res chain seq x y z
N MET A 1 3.50 0.52 -24.10
CA MET A 1 3.91 -0.37 -23.01
C MET A 1 4.11 -1.78 -23.55
N PHE A 2 5.21 -2.40 -23.19
CA PHE A 2 5.48 -3.76 -23.63
C PHE A 2 4.66 -4.75 -22.79
N PRO A 3 4.13 -5.82 -23.40
CA PRO A 3 3.46 -6.85 -22.62
C PRO A 3 4.44 -7.51 -21.67
N MET A 4 3.95 -7.95 -20.51
CA MET A 4 4.78 -8.66 -19.54
C MET A 4 5.26 -9.97 -20.14
N SER A 5 6.54 -10.26 -19.98
CA SER A 5 7.09 -11.54 -20.41
C SER A 5 6.62 -12.64 -19.43
N LYS A 6 6.79 -13.90 -19.82
CA LYS A 6 6.48 -15.02 -18.93
C LYS A 6 7.28 -14.98 -17.63
N LYS A 7 8.45 -14.31 -17.63
CA LYS A 7 9.30 -14.14 -16.46
C LYS A 7 8.80 -13.01 -15.55
N GLU A 8 8.02 -12.10 -16.09
CA GLU A 8 7.45 -10.98 -15.35
C GLU A 8 6.00 -11.31 -15.01
N LEU A 9 5.81 -12.38 -14.25
CA LEU A 9 4.48 -12.83 -13.87
C LEU A 9 3.76 -11.73 -13.07
N LYS A 10 2.48 -11.58 -13.34
CA LYS A 10 1.65 -10.64 -12.62
C LYS A 10 1.63 -10.96 -11.13
N THR A 11 1.68 -9.92 -10.31
CA THR A 11 1.52 -10.05 -8.87
C THR A 11 0.07 -10.34 -8.51
N ASN A 12 -0.18 -10.76 -7.27
CA ASN A 12 -1.55 -10.94 -6.78
C ASN A 12 -2.34 -9.63 -6.88
N ALA A 13 -1.69 -8.50 -6.61
CA ALA A 13 -2.32 -7.19 -6.75
C ALA A 13 -2.81 -6.95 -8.17
N MET A 14 -1.97 -7.21 -9.16
CA MET A 14 -2.33 -7.03 -10.57
C MET A 14 -3.44 -7.97 -10.99
N ARG A 15 -3.40 -9.23 -10.55
CA ARG A 15 -4.45 -10.19 -10.88
C ARG A 15 -5.80 -9.76 -10.33
N LEU A 16 -5.82 -9.21 -9.13
CA LEU A 16 -7.06 -8.72 -8.52
C LEU A 16 -7.59 -7.53 -9.29
N LEU A 17 -6.72 -6.57 -9.66
CA LEU A 17 -7.13 -5.41 -10.44
C LEU A 17 -7.69 -5.82 -11.80
N ASP A 18 -7.06 -6.79 -12.47
CA ASP A 18 -7.53 -7.31 -13.75
C ASP A 18 -8.90 -7.98 -13.59
N LYS A 19 -9.06 -8.78 -12.55
CA LYS A 19 -10.32 -9.46 -12.26
C LYS A 19 -11.46 -8.47 -12.03
N LEU A 20 -11.18 -7.37 -11.35
CA LEU A 20 -12.16 -6.33 -11.06
C LEU A 20 -12.31 -5.34 -12.21
N GLN A 21 -11.53 -5.49 -13.28
CA GLN A 21 -11.53 -4.60 -14.44
C GLN A 21 -11.20 -3.15 -14.05
N ILE A 22 -10.29 -2.99 -13.09
CA ILE A 22 -9.82 -1.69 -12.64
C ILE A 22 -8.59 -1.31 -13.44
N PRO A 23 -8.60 -0.15 -14.12
CA PRO A 23 -7.44 0.30 -14.89
C PRO A 23 -6.30 0.73 -13.98
N TYR A 24 -5.07 0.40 -14.38
CA TYR A 24 -3.86 0.83 -13.67
C TYR A 24 -2.69 0.83 -14.64
N GLU A 25 -1.65 1.55 -14.27
CA GLU A 25 -0.36 1.50 -14.95
C GLU A 25 0.65 0.93 -13.98
N TYR A 26 1.74 0.39 -14.48
CA TYR A 26 2.81 -0.11 -13.62
C TYR A 26 4.17 0.25 -14.19
N GLN A 27 5.16 0.29 -13.30
CA GLN A 27 6.53 0.59 -13.62
C GLN A 27 7.42 -0.38 -12.86
N THR A 28 8.40 -0.94 -13.57
CA THR A 28 9.40 -1.81 -12.94
C THR A 28 10.74 -1.09 -12.88
N TYR A 29 11.55 -1.43 -11.89
CA TYR A 29 12.87 -0.86 -11.68
C TYR A 29 13.72 -1.85 -10.91
N GLU A 30 15.04 -1.71 -10.98
CA GLU A 30 15.93 -2.60 -10.24
C GLU A 30 15.87 -2.25 -8.75
N CYS A 31 15.65 -3.28 -7.93
CA CYS A 31 15.62 -3.12 -6.48
C CYS A 31 15.98 -4.45 -5.82
N ASP A 32 17.23 -4.58 -5.37
CA ASP A 32 17.69 -5.77 -4.68
C ASP A 32 17.38 -5.69 -3.19
N LEU A 33 17.38 -4.49 -2.64
CA LEU A 33 17.15 -4.25 -1.22
C LEU A 33 16.30 -3.00 -1.04
N PHE A 34 15.18 -3.17 -0.34
CA PHE A 34 14.31 -2.04 -0.02
C PHE A 34 14.91 -1.23 1.14
N GLU A 35 15.11 0.07 0.94
CA GLU A 35 15.57 0.99 1.99
C GLU A 35 14.40 1.78 2.58
N SER A 36 13.68 2.52 1.72
CA SER A 36 12.52 3.31 2.14
C SER A 36 11.67 3.71 0.93
N GLY A 37 10.44 4.13 1.20
CA GLY A 37 9.57 4.66 0.14
C GLY A 37 10.12 5.95 -0.47
N ILE A 38 10.74 6.80 0.35
CA ILE A 38 11.35 8.06 -0.11
C ILE A 38 12.53 7.75 -1.04
N SER A 39 13.41 6.84 -0.65
CA SER A 39 14.54 6.41 -1.46
C SER A 39 14.07 5.83 -2.79
N THR A 40 13.02 5.02 -2.77
CA THR A 40 12.44 4.44 -3.98
C THR A 40 11.88 5.53 -4.90
N ALA A 41 11.08 6.46 -4.37
CA ALA A 41 10.50 7.53 -5.15
C ALA A 41 11.58 8.39 -5.82
N ASP A 42 12.65 8.71 -5.08
CA ASP A 42 13.77 9.50 -5.61
C ASP A 42 14.49 8.76 -6.73
N SER A 43 14.72 7.46 -6.55
CA SER A 43 15.49 6.68 -7.53
C SER A 43 14.75 6.53 -8.87
N ILE A 44 13.43 6.56 -8.87
CA ILE A 44 12.62 6.42 -10.09
C ILE A 44 11.92 7.72 -10.50
N GLY A 45 12.22 8.83 -9.80
CA GLY A 45 11.75 10.16 -10.20
C GLY A 45 10.27 10.43 -9.97
N LEU A 46 9.66 9.77 -8.98
CA LEU A 46 8.24 9.99 -8.66
C LEU A 46 8.06 11.15 -7.68
N PRO A 47 6.98 11.96 -7.82
CA PRO A 47 6.69 13.03 -6.89
C PRO A 47 6.26 12.46 -5.53
N HIS A 48 6.88 12.92 -4.44
CA HIS A 48 6.66 12.39 -3.10
C HIS A 48 5.21 12.52 -2.62
N ASP A 49 4.51 13.57 -3.01
CA ASP A 49 3.12 13.79 -2.58
C ASP A 49 2.12 12.84 -3.25
N GLN A 50 2.54 12.13 -4.29
CA GLN A 50 1.70 11.16 -4.98
C GLN A 50 2.08 9.71 -4.64
N VAL A 51 3.17 9.49 -3.92
CA VAL A 51 3.63 8.14 -3.58
C VAL A 51 3.16 7.79 -2.16
N TYR A 52 2.51 6.65 -2.05
CA TYR A 52 1.90 6.18 -0.80
C TYR A 52 2.55 4.87 -0.36
N LYS A 53 2.68 4.70 0.94
CA LYS A 53 3.22 3.49 1.54
C LYS A 53 2.11 2.73 2.26
N THR A 54 2.24 1.41 2.32
CA THR A 54 1.29 0.53 2.97
C THR A 54 1.87 0.06 4.30
N LEU A 55 1.17 0.37 5.38
CA LEU A 55 1.59 0.02 6.74
C LEU A 55 0.63 -1.02 7.31
N VAL A 56 1.17 -2.09 7.85
CA VAL A 56 0.37 -3.14 8.49
C VAL A 56 0.53 -3.01 10.01
N THR A 57 -0.57 -3.05 10.70
CA THR A 57 -0.63 -2.83 12.16
C THR A 57 -1.39 -3.92 12.85
N THR A 58 -1.26 -3.95 14.18
CA THR A 58 -2.03 -4.85 15.03
C THR A 58 -2.72 -4.03 16.11
N GLY A 59 -4.03 -4.23 16.26
CA GLY A 59 -4.79 -3.61 17.34
C GLY A 59 -4.63 -4.38 18.65
N LYS A 60 -5.07 -3.78 19.73
CA LYS A 60 -5.06 -4.43 21.04
C LYS A 60 -5.86 -5.74 21.01
N SER A 61 -6.88 -5.81 20.17
CA SER A 61 -7.71 -7.02 19.98
C SER A 61 -6.98 -8.16 19.29
N LYS A 62 -5.77 -7.93 18.78
CA LYS A 62 -4.97 -8.84 17.95
C LYS A 62 -5.42 -8.87 16.48
N GLU A 63 -6.42 -8.08 16.11
CA GLU A 63 -6.81 -7.92 14.72
C GLU A 63 -5.80 -7.05 13.99
N HIS A 64 -5.64 -7.27 12.68
CA HIS A 64 -4.74 -6.49 11.85
C HIS A 64 -5.50 -5.44 11.05
N TYR A 65 -4.85 -4.31 10.83
CA TYR A 65 -5.40 -3.19 10.03
C TYR A 65 -4.31 -2.66 9.12
N VAL A 66 -4.73 -2.18 7.95
CA VAL A 66 -3.81 -1.68 6.93
C VAL A 66 -4.07 -0.19 6.73
N PHE A 67 -3.00 0.59 6.69
CA PHE A 67 -3.08 2.03 6.47
C PHE A 67 -2.18 2.40 5.29
N VAL A 68 -2.75 3.14 4.34
CA VAL A 68 -2.03 3.61 3.15
C VAL A 68 -1.92 5.13 3.26
N ILE A 69 -0.70 5.61 3.43
CA ILE A 69 -0.43 7.03 3.70
C ILE A 69 0.71 7.54 2.83
N PRO A 70 0.84 8.88 2.65
CA PRO A 70 1.96 9.43 1.88
C PRO A 70 3.30 8.99 2.47
N ILE A 71 4.30 8.78 1.60
CA ILE A 71 5.62 8.29 2.03
C ILE A 71 6.32 9.22 3.01
N GLU A 72 6.06 10.52 2.95
CA GLU A 72 6.66 11.49 3.87
C GLU A 72 5.85 11.65 5.16
N ALA A 73 4.64 11.09 5.21
CA ALA A 73 3.80 11.20 6.39
C ALA A 73 4.13 10.13 7.42
N GLU A 74 3.72 10.40 8.64
CA GLU A 74 3.84 9.48 9.75
C GLU A 74 2.45 9.08 10.20
N LEU A 75 2.24 7.79 10.46
CA LEU A 75 0.96 7.31 10.97
C LEU A 75 0.78 7.78 12.42
N ASP A 76 -0.35 8.45 12.67
CA ASP A 76 -0.74 8.81 14.03
C ASP A 76 -1.47 7.62 14.63
N LEU A 77 -0.80 6.91 15.53
CA LEU A 77 -1.33 5.66 16.09
C LEU A 77 -2.63 5.86 16.87
N LYS A 78 -2.82 7.02 17.48
CA LYS A 78 -4.07 7.33 18.21
C LYS A 78 -5.22 7.57 17.26
N LYS A 79 -4.99 8.35 16.20
CA LYS A 79 -5.99 8.57 15.15
C LYS A 79 -6.35 7.27 14.45
N ALA A 80 -5.33 6.46 14.15
CA ALA A 80 -5.52 5.17 13.52
C ALA A 80 -6.39 4.25 14.36
N ALA A 81 -6.09 4.13 15.66
CA ALA A 81 -6.86 3.32 16.58
C ALA A 81 -8.32 3.79 16.65
N LYS A 82 -8.52 5.08 16.76
CA LYS A 82 -9.87 5.67 16.82
C LYS A 82 -10.65 5.38 15.54
N THR A 83 -10.00 5.49 14.38
CA THR A 83 -10.65 5.28 13.09
C THR A 83 -11.16 3.86 12.93
N VAL A 84 -10.44 2.88 13.43
CA VAL A 84 -10.82 1.46 13.29
C VAL A 84 -11.50 0.89 14.53
N GLY A 85 -11.70 1.69 15.59
CA GLY A 85 -12.40 1.25 16.78
C GLY A 85 -11.56 0.40 17.73
N GLU A 86 -10.24 0.58 17.74
CA GLU A 86 -9.32 -0.11 18.63
C GLU A 86 -8.93 0.79 19.81
N LYS A 87 -8.57 0.18 20.92
CA LYS A 87 -8.06 0.93 22.07
C LYS A 87 -6.65 1.44 21.82
N SER A 88 -5.86 0.65 21.09
CA SER A 88 -4.50 1.03 20.71
C SER A 88 -4.10 0.25 19.47
N ILE A 89 -3.14 0.81 18.74
CA ILE A 89 -2.57 0.18 17.56
C ILE A 89 -1.06 0.28 17.65
N GLU A 90 -0.37 -0.76 17.22
CA GLU A 90 1.07 -0.76 17.08
C GLU A 90 1.47 -1.36 15.73
N MET A 91 2.65 -0.99 15.26
CA MET A 91 3.15 -1.49 13.98
C MET A 91 3.42 -2.98 14.07
N LEU A 92 3.06 -3.70 13.02
CA LEU A 92 3.41 -5.11 12.91
C LEU A 92 4.93 -5.25 12.75
N PRO A 93 5.59 -6.15 13.51
CA PRO A 93 7.02 -6.38 13.31
C PRO A 93 7.34 -6.77 11.87
N VAL A 94 8.41 -6.21 11.33
CA VAL A 94 8.82 -6.44 9.93
C VAL A 94 8.92 -7.92 9.60
N LYS A 95 9.43 -8.75 10.52
CA LYS A 95 9.59 -10.19 10.33
C LYS A 95 8.27 -10.93 10.13
N GLU A 96 7.15 -10.33 10.49
CA GLU A 96 5.83 -10.96 10.38
C GLU A 96 5.04 -10.51 9.15
N ILE A 97 5.53 -9.53 8.40
CA ILE A 97 4.81 -8.97 7.26
C ILE A 97 4.42 -10.04 6.25
N THR A 98 5.37 -10.88 5.84
CA THR A 98 5.10 -11.89 4.81
C THR A 98 4.10 -12.94 5.29
N LYS A 99 4.22 -13.36 6.55
CA LYS A 99 3.30 -14.34 7.13
C LYS A 99 1.87 -13.81 7.17
N VAL A 100 1.70 -12.55 7.50
CA VAL A 100 0.39 -11.92 7.65
C VAL A 100 -0.21 -11.52 6.31
N THR A 101 0.57 -10.94 5.42
CA THR A 101 0.07 -10.34 4.18
C THR A 101 0.29 -11.17 2.93
N GLY A 102 1.29 -12.03 2.93
CA GLY A 102 1.72 -12.76 1.74
C GLY A 102 2.71 -11.99 0.88
N TYR A 103 3.03 -10.76 1.25
CA TYR A 103 3.97 -9.90 0.52
C TYR A 103 5.25 -9.69 1.32
N VAL A 104 6.35 -9.39 0.62
CA VAL A 104 7.61 -9.05 1.29
C VAL A 104 7.65 -7.56 1.64
N ARG A 105 8.48 -7.19 2.62
CA ARG A 105 8.70 -5.78 2.96
C ARG A 105 9.21 -5.03 1.73
N GLY A 106 8.66 -3.84 1.49
CA GLY A 106 8.99 -3.04 0.32
C GLY A 106 8.18 -3.41 -0.91
N GLY A 107 7.59 -4.61 -0.93
CA GLY A 107 6.66 -5.04 -1.97
C GLY A 107 5.23 -5.14 -1.48
N CYS A 108 4.99 -4.85 -0.21
CA CYS A 108 3.66 -4.98 0.37
C CYS A 108 2.69 -3.92 -0.16
N THR A 109 1.50 -4.35 -0.53
CA THR A 109 0.42 -3.47 -0.99
C THR A 109 -0.89 -3.90 -0.36
N ALA A 110 -1.83 -2.97 -0.21
CA ALA A 110 -3.16 -3.26 0.32
C ALA A 110 -3.99 -4.12 -0.63
N ILE A 111 -3.60 -4.18 -1.91
CA ILE A 111 -4.36 -4.87 -2.95
C ILE A 111 -3.95 -6.34 -2.99
N GLY A 112 -4.91 -7.24 -2.86
CA GLY A 112 -4.65 -8.68 -3.04
C GLY A 112 -3.86 -9.34 -1.92
N MET A 113 -3.97 -8.85 -0.70
CA MET A 113 -3.36 -9.50 0.46
C MET A 113 -3.94 -10.89 0.67
N LYS A 114 -3.13 -11.76 1.28
CA LYS A 114 -3.47 -13.13 1.64
C LYS A 114 -4.83 -13.21 2.36
N LYS A 115 -5.13 -12.22 3.19
CA LYS A 115 -6.39 -12.07 3.88
C LYS A 115 -6.84 -10.62 3.76
N ALA A 116 -8.12 -10.38 3.59
CA ALA A 116 -8.65 -9.02 3.52
C ALA A 116 -8.72 -8.42 4.92
N PHE A 117 -7.91 -7.41 5.18
CA PHE A 117 -7.93 -6.66 6.45
C PHE A 117 -8.64 -5.33 6.23
N PRO A 118 -9.30 -4.78 7.27
CA PRO A 118 -9.82 -3.42 7.17
C PRO A 118 -8.69 -2.46 6.79
N THR A 119 -8.95 -1.63 5.79
CA THR A 119 -7.92 -0.77 5.20
C THR A 119 -8.41 0.67 5.17
N ILE A 120 -7.53 1.60 5.54
CA ILE A 120 -7.79 3.04 5.53
C ILE A 120 -6.79 3.70 4.59
N LEU A 121 -7.30 4.46 3.62
CA LEU A 121 -6.48 5.30 2.75
C LEU A 121 -6.53 6.73 3.27
N SER A 122 -5.36 7.33 3.47
CA SER A 122 -5.28 8.71 3.94
C SER A 122 -6.17 9.62 3.08
N VAL A 123 -6.93 10.47 3.73
CA VAL A 123 -7.88 11.36 3.05
C VAL A 123 -7.16 12.33 2.10
N SER A 124 -5.87 12.58 2.29
CA SER A 124 -5.06 13.40 1.38
C SER A 124 -5.07 12.88 -0.05
N ALA A 125 -5.30 11.57 -0.23
CA ALA A 125 -5.34 10.96 -1.55
C ALA A 125 -6.48 11.49 -2.41
N LYS A 126 -7.54 12.01 -1.80
CA LYS A 126 -8.67 12.59 -2.55
C LYS A 126 -8.26 13.79 -3.39
N GLU A 127 -7.16 14.44 -3.04
CA GLU A 127 -6.64 15.60 -3.77
C GLU A 127 -5.77 15.21 -4.96
N GLN A 128 -5.50 13.91 -5.13
CA GLN A 128 -4.66 13.41 -6.22
C GLN A 128 -5.51 12.75 -7.29
N ASP A 129 -5.15 12.97 -8.56
CA ASP A 129 -5.80 12.27 -9.67
C ASP A 129 -5.41 10.79 -9.66
N SER A 130 -4.17 10.51 -9.32
CA SER A 130 -3.62 9.16 -9.20
C SER A 130 -2.59 9.12 -8.10
N ILE A 131 -2.39 7.94 -7.52
CA ILE A 131 -1.34 7.71 -6.54
C ILE A 131 -0.49 6.52 -6.98
N TYR A 132 0.73 6.45 -6.48
CA TYR A 132 1.65 5.35 -6.71
C TYR A 132 1.74 4.52 -5.45
N VAL A 133 1.58 3.21 -5.59
CA VAL A 133 1.69 2.26 -4.49
C VAL A 133 2.56 1.08 -4.94
N SER A 134 3.06 0.31 -3.98
CA SER A 134 3.79 -0.90 -4.34
C SER A 134 2.92 -1.81 -5.19
N GLY A 135 3.55 -2.47 -6.15
CA GLY A 135 2.88 -3.39 -7.06
C GLY A 135 2.76 -4.83 -6.56
N GLY A 136 3.27 -5.13 -5.38
CA GLY A 136 3.22 -6.48 -4.82
C GLY A 136 4.53 -7.24 -4.87
N LYS A 137 5.61 -6.58 -5.28
CA LYS A 137 6.97 -7.13 -5.22
C LYS A 137 7.98 -5.99 -5.24
N LEU A 138 9.19 -6.25 -4.79
CA LEU A 138 10.28 -5.28 -4.91
C LEU A 138 10.48 -4.92 -6.39
N GLY A 139 10.75 -3.65 -6.64
CA GLY A 139 11.02 -3.20 -8.00
C GLY A 139 9.78 -2.97 -8.85
N MET A 140 8.61 -2.85 -8.24
CA MET A 140 7.37 -2.59 -8.99
C MET A 140 6.48 -1.59 -8.27
N GLN A 141 6.05 -0.56 -9.01
CA GLN A 141 5.07 0.43 -8.54
C GLN A 141 3.85 0.38 -9.44
N ILE A 142 2.68 0.55 -8.86
CA ILE A 142 1.41 0.67 -9.59
C ILE A 142 0.90 2.10 -9.43
N ARG A 143 0.44 2.68 -10.53
CA ARG A 143 -0.26 3.97 -10.53
C ARG A 143 -1.74 3.68 -10.66
N ILE A 144 -2.53 4.19 -9.74
CA ILE A 144 -3.96 3.88 -9.66
C ILE A 144 -4.73 5.09 -9.12
N LYS A 145 -5.98 5.23 -9.51
CA LYS A 145 -6.84 6.26 -8.93
C LYS A 145 -7.17 5.90 -7.48
N PRO A 146 -7.21 6.89 -6.57
CA PRO A 146 -7.51 6.62 -5.15
C PRO A 146 -8.81 5.87 -4.92
N ASP A 147 -9.89 6.27 -5.60
CA ASP A 147 -11.18 5.59 -5.46
C ASP A 147 -11.12 4.14 -5.94
N ASP A 148 -10.33 3.87 -6.97
CA ASP A 148 -10.14 2.52 -7.49
C ASP A 148 -9.34 1.66 -6.50
N LEU A 149 -8.36 2.24 -5.82
CA LEU A 149 -7.66 1.55 -4.74
C LEU A 149 -8.63 1.16 -3.63
N CYS A 150 -9.50 2.09 -3.24
CA CYS A 150 -10.51 1.82 -2.21
C CYS A 150 -11.43 0.69 -2.65
N LYS A 151 -11.82 0.66 -3.92
CA LYS A 151 -12.65 -0.42 -4.45
C LYS A 151 -11.93 -1.77 -4.40
N ALA A 152 -10.67 -1.81 -4.82
CA ALA A 152 -9.89 -3.05 -4.87
C ALA A 152 -9.55 -3.59 -3.48
N ALA A 153 -9.24 -2.73 -2.53
CA ALA A 153 -8.79 -3.10 -1.19
C ALA A 153 -9.91 -3.03 -0.14
N HIS A 154 -11.13 -2.67 -0.54
CA HIS A 154 -12.25 -2.42 0.39
C HIS A 154 -11.84 -1.39 1.44
N ALA A 155 -11.16 -0.34 1.01
CA ALA A 155 -10.66 0.70 1.89
C ALA A 155 -11.68 1.83 2.05
N ALA A 156 -11.57 2.53 3.17
CA ALA A 156 -12.27 3.78 3.41
C ALA A 156 -11.25 4.89 3.59
N TYR A 157 -11.64 6.12 3.28
CA TYR A 157 -10.76 7.27 3.55
C TYR A 157 -10.79 7.62 5.02
N GLY A 158 -9.68 8.08 5.55
CA GLY A 158 -9.60 8.51 6.94
C GLY A 158 -8.43 9.45 7.20
N GLU A 159 -8.58 10.27 8.23
CA GLU A 159 -7.53 11.16 8.72
C GLU A 159 -6.71 10.41 9.76
N VAL A 160 -5.55 9.89 9.36
CA VAL A 160 -4.75 9.00 10.22
C VAL A 160 -3.29 9.41 10.30
N THR A 161 -2.92 10.55 9.74
CA THR A 161 -1.52 11.01 9.77
C THR A 161 -1.28 12.07 10.82
N VAL A 162 -0.03 12.14 11.27
CA VAL A 162 0.41 13.21 12.18
C VAL A 162 0.36 14.53 11.44
N GLN A 163 -0.19 15.53 12.09
CA GLN A 163 -0.26 16.89 11.54
C GLN A 163 1.06 17.63 11.76
#